data_e79e280f7e869c666d6d0492b920f4c2
#
_entry.id   e79e280f7e869c666d6d0492b920f4c2
#
_cell.length_a   1.000
_cell.length_b   1.000
_cell.length_c   1.000
_cell.angle_alpha   90.00
_cell.angle_beta   90.00
_cell.angle_gamma   90.00
#
_symmetry.space_group_name_H-M   'P 1'
#
loop_
_entity.id
_entity.type
_entity.pdbx_description
1 polymer ?
#
loop_
_entity_poly.entity_id
_entity_poly.type
_entity_poly.pdbx_seq_one_letter_code
_entity_poly.pdbx_strand_id
1 'polypeptide(L)'
;MAANYKIKCEIVKVDTESGYCPGSAKSRLGETYVIGPRTPDPGMCGRAFHAVHPMALTMRFSEKMLCENADGQMEVTCPDGFVVFRLSRITRD
;
A
#
# COMPACT_ATOMS: atom_id res chain seq x y z
N MET A 1 1.66 18.90 16.82
CA MET A 1 2.58 18.51 15.76
C MET A 1 1.99 17.37 14.98
N ALA A 2 2.10 17.42 13.66
CA ALA A 2 1.53 16.41 12.80
C ALA A 2 2.24 15.06 12.98
N ALA A 3 1.50 13.98 12.87
CA ALA A 3 2.08 12.65 12.78
C ALA A 3 2.94 12.56 11.52
N ASN A 4 3.91 11.70 11.53
CA ASN A 4 4.81 11.52 10.41
C ASN A 4 5.28 10.06 10.40
N TYR A 5 4.46 9.20 9.82
CA TYR A 5 4.67 7.76 9.85
C TYR A 5 5.20 7.24 8.52
N LYS A 6 5.93 6.15 8.57
CA LYS A 6 6.14 5.32 7.39
C LYS A 6 4.98 4.34 7.29
N ILE A 7 4.56 4.06 6.06
CA ILE A 7 3.42 3.21 5.79
C ILE A 7 3.91 1.93 5.11
N LYS A 8 3.58 0.80 5.70
CA LYS A 8 3.83 -0.51 5.09
C LYS A 8 2.67 -0.83 4.16
N CYS A 9 2.99 -1.19 2.92
CA CYS A 9 2.03 -1.63 1.92
C CYS A 9 2.30 -3.10 1.66
N GLU A 10 1.40 -3.96 2.08
CA GLU A 10 1.54 -5.41 1.90
C GLU A 10 0.50 -5.92 0.91
N ILE A 11 0.92 -6.73 -0.06
CA ILE A 11 -0.01 -7.38 -0.96
C ILE A 11 -0.66 -8.53 -0.22
N VAL A 12 -1.97 -8.41 0.04
CA VAL A 12 -2.73 -9.40 0.81
C VAL A 12 -3.69 -10.22 -0.04
N LYS A 13 -3.88 -9.84 -1.30
CA LYS A 13 -4.72 -10.59 -2.23
C LYS A 13 -4.26 -10.35 -3.66
N VAL A 14 -4.15 -11.42 -4.43
CA VAL A 14 -3.92 -11.36 -5.87
C VAL A 14 -4.99 -12.21 -6.53
N ASP A 15 -5.88 -11.57 -7.27
CA ASP A 15 -7.06 -12.23 -7.85
C ASP A 15 -6.76 -12.67 -9.29
N THR A 16 -5.85 -13.63 -9.43
CA THR A 16 -5.49 -14.24 -10.71
C THR A 16 -5.20 -15.72 -10.51
N GLU A 17 -5.37 -16.51 -11.56
CA GLU A 17 -5.08 -17.95 -11.49
C GLU A 17 -3.59 -18.22 -11.35
N SER A 18 -2.75 -17.36 -11.92
CA SER A 18 -1.31 -17.54 -11.90
C SER A 18 -0.66 -17.21 -10.55
N GLY A 19 -1.40 -16.50 -9.66
CA GLY A 19 -0.87 -16.09 -8.38
C GLY A 19 -0.02 -14.83 -8.43
N TYR A 20 0.03 -14.17 -9.57
CA TYR A 20 0.68 -12.88 -9.69
C TYR A 20 -0.07 -11.99 -10.68
N CYS A 21 0.12 -10.69 -10.55
CA CYS A 21 -0.51 -9.71 -11.44
C CYS A 21 0.05 -9.86 -12.85
N PRO A 22 -0.80 -9.87 -13.89
CA PRO A 22 -0.32 -10.00 -15.28
C PRO A 22 0.44 -8.77 -15.79
N GLY A 23 0.47 -7.68 -15.02
CA GLY A 23 1.24 -6.51 -15.39
C GLY A 23 2.75 -6.77 -15.41
N SER A 24 3.53 -5.82 -15.91
CA SER A 24 4.98 -5.99 -16.07
C SER A 24 5.71 -6.18 -14.75
N ALA A 25 5.19 -5.65 -13.64
CA ALA A 25 5.80 -5.82 -12.33
C ALA A 25 5.56 -7.19 -11.72
N LYS A 26 4.55 -7.93 -12.21
CA LYS A 26 4.20 -9.28 -11.75
C LYS A 26 4.07 -9.38 -10.23
N SER A 27 3.34 -8.43 -9.65
CA SER A 27 3.13 -8.34 -8.20
C SER A 27 2.55 -9.63 -7.63
N ARG A 28 3.08 -10.09 -6.49
CA ARG A 28 2.70 -11.37 -5.85
C ARG A 28 2.28 -11.16 -4.41
N LEU A 29 1.48 -12.12 -3.94
CA LEU A 29 1.06 -12.17 -2.53
C LEU A 29 2.28 -12.14 -1.60
N GLY A 30 2.20 -11.36 -0.56
CA GLY A 30 3.24 -11.25 0.45
C GLY A 30 4.32 -10.22 0.19
N GLU A 31 4.37 -9.65 -1.00
CA GLU A 31 5.32 -8.56 -1.27
C GLU A 31 4.96 -7.34 -0.45
N THR A 32 5.99 -6.64 0.03
CA THR A 32 5.81 -5.45 0.87
C THR A 32 6.63 -4.29 0.32
N TYR A 33 6.10 -3.09 0.53
CA TYR A 33 6.76 -1.84 0.15
C TYR A 33 6.53 -0.83 1.26
N VAL A 34 7.46 0.10 1.44
CA VAL A 34 7.34 1.14 2.46
C VAL A 34 7.22 2.49 1.79
N ILE A 35 6.16 3.22 2.14
CA ILE A 35 5.97 4.60 1.71
C ILE A 35 6.45 5.52 2.84
N GLY A 36 7.45 6.30 2.55
CA GLY A 36 8.03 7.27 3.47
C GLY A 36 8.24 8.60 2.76
N PRO A 37 9.25 9.37 3.17
CA PRO A 37 9.53 10.67 2.54
C PRO A 37 10.04 10.55 1.10
N ARG A 38 10.42 9.35 0.68
CA ARG A 38 10.89 9.09 -0.67
C ARG A 38 10.01 8.05 -1.33
N THR A 39 10.09 7.95 -2.65
CA THR A 39 9.40 6.88 -3.37
C THR A 39 9.91 5.52 -2.90
N PRO A 40 9.05 4.48 -2.96
CA PRO A 40 9.48 3.14 -2.55
C PRO A 40 10.58 2.61 -3.48
N ASP A 41 11.24 1.55 -3.03
CA ASP A 41 12.26 0.86 -3.80
C ASP A 41 11.71 0.40 -5.15
N PRO A 42 12.56 0.27 -6.16
CA PRO A 42 12.15 -0.24 -7.47
C PRO A 42 11.47 -1.61 -7.33
N GLY A 43 10.47 -1.84 -8.16
CA GLY A 43 9.72 -3.09 -8.16
C GLY A 43 8.24 -2.92 -7.87
N MET A 44 7.86 -1.85 -7.21
CA MET A 44 6.44 -1.57 -7.03
C MET A 44 5.83 -1.10 -8.35
N CYS A 45 4.70 -1.71 -8.72
CA CYS A 45 3.99 -1.34 -9.94
C CYS A 45 3.57 0.14 -9.89
N GLY A 46 3.82 0.88 -10.97
CA GLY A 46 3.49 2.30 -11.03
C GLY A 46 1.99 2.58 -10.86
N ARG A 47 1.13 1.74 -11.41
CA ARG A 47 -0.32 1.88 -11.24
C ARG A 47 -0.72 1.64 -9.78
N ALA A 48 -0.13 0.64 -9.15
CA ALA A 48 -0.38 0.34 -7.75
C ALA A 48 0.08 1.50 -6.88
N PHE A 49 1.27 2.03 -7.14
CA PHE A 49 1.78 3.19 -6.42
C PHE A 49 0.84 4.38 -6.55
N HIS A 50 0.35 4.63 -7.75
CA HIS A 50 -0.57 5.74 -8.01
C HIS A 50 -1.88 5.58 -7.20
N ALA A 51 -2.39 4.36 -7.08
CA ALA A 51 -3.61 4.10 -6.31
C ALA A 51 -3.36 4.16 -4.79
N VAL A 52 -2.22 3.66 -4.35
CA VAL A 52 -1.88 3.54 -2.93
C VAL A 52 -1.38 4.86 -2.34
N HIS A 53 -0.60 5.62 -3.10
CA HIS A 53 0.12 6.77 -2.58
C HIS A 53 -0.78 7.85 -1.96
N PRO A 54 -1.93 8.25 -2.54
CA PRO A 54 -2.77 9.26 -1.91
C PRO A 54 -3.26 8.84 -0.53
N MET A 55 -3.63 7.57 -0.36
CA MET A 55 -4.08 7.05 0.94
C MET A 55 -2.91 6.94 1.92
N ALA A 56 -1.78 6.40 1.45
CA ALA A 56 -0.58 6.30 2.27
C ALA A 56 -0.11 7.68 2.74
N LEU A 57 -0.13 8.66 1.85
CA LEU A 57 0.28 10.02 2.17
C LEU A 57 -0.59 10.60 3.29
N THR A 58 -1.90 10.39 3.21
CA THR A 58 -2.81 10.84 4.26
C THR A 58 -2.52 10.12 5.57
N MET A 59 -2.30 8.81 5.54
CA MET A 59 -1.98 8.03 6.74
C MET A 59 -0.67 8.48 7.39
N ARG A 60 0.32 8.88 6.57
CA ARG A 60 1.61 9.34 7.10
C ARG A 60 1.46 10.53 8.05
N PHE A 61 0.52 11.40 7.77
CA PHE A 61 0.38 12.66 8.49
C PHE A 61 -0.86 12.72 9.38
N SER A 62 -1.43 11.57 9.71
CA SER A 62 -2.59 11.48 10.59
C SER A 62 -2.45 10.31 11.55
N GLU A 63 -3.11 10.40 12.70
CA GLU A 63 -3.14 9.30 13.67
C GLU A 63 -4.20 8.27 13.31
N LYS A 64 -5.25 8.68 12.62
CA LYS A 64 -6.36 7.81 12.26
C LYS A 64 -7.16 8.42 11.12
N MET A 65 -7.66 7.57 10.24
CA MET A 65 -8.59 7.95 9.18
C MET A 65 -9.91 7.21 9.38
N LEU A 66 -11.01 7.79 8.91
CA LEU A 66 -12.35 7.21 9.07
C LEU A 66 -12.49 5.83 8.41
N CYS A 67 -11.78 5.61 7.31
CA CYS A 67 -11.91 4.36 6.56
C CYS A 67 -10.94 3.25 7.04
N GLU A 68 -10.19 3.48 8.12
CA GLU A 68 -9.35 2.45 8.70
C GLU A 68 -10.17 1.47 9.52
N ASN A 69 -9.74 0.20 9.54
CA ASN A 69 -10.38 -0.79 10.38
C ASN A 69 -9.97 -0.63 11.85
N ALA A 70 -10.44 -1.53 12.72
CA ALA A 70 -10.16 -1.47 14.15
C ALA A 70 -8.66 -1.59 14.47
N ASP A 71 -7.88 -2.20 13.58
CA ASP A 71 -6.44 -2.38 13.75
C ASP A 71 -5.62 -1.22 13.18
N GLY A 72 -6.28 -0.18 12.70
CA GLY A 72 -5.59 0.97 12.10
C GLY A 72 -5.06 0.70 10.71
N GLN A 73 -5.66 -0.24 9.99
CA GLN A 73 -5.24 -0.64 8.65
C GLN A 73 -6.29 -0.25 7.61
N MET A 74 -5.84 -0.05 6.39
CA MET A 74 -6.71 0.28 5.27
C MET A 74 -6.34 -0.60 4.08
N GLU A 75 -7.33 -1.01 3.29
CA GLU A 75 -7.08 -1.77 2.07
C GLU A 75 -7.35 -0.92 0.85
N VAL A 76 -6.46 -1.03 -0.13
CA VAL A 76 -6.57 -0.31 -1.41
C VAL A 76 -6.39 -1.34 -2.53
N THR A 77 -7.33 -1.34 -3.47
CA THR A 77 -7.26 -2.20 -4.64
C THR A 77 -6.63 -1.43 -5.80
N CYS A 78 -5.71 -2.05 -6.53
CA CYS A 78 -5.12 -1.40 -7.69
C CYS A 78 -6.18 -1.15 -8.77
N PRO A 79 -5.94 -0.19 -9.69
CA PRO A 79 -6.95 0.18 -10.69
C PRO A 79 -7.40 -0.99 -11.58
N ASP A 80 -6.53 -1.97 -11.80
CA ASP A 80 -6.87 -3.15 -12.61
C ASP A 80 -7.73 -4.17 -11.85
N GLY A 81 -7.85 -4.04 -10.53
CA GLY A 81 -8.66 -4.92 -9.71
C GLY A 81 -8.01 -6.24 -9.33
N PHE A 82 -6.79 -6.51 -9.75
CA PHE A 82 -6.14 -7.80 -9.49
C PHE A 82 -5.47 -7.89 -8.12
N VAL A 83 -5.01 -6.78 -7.57
CA VAL A 83 -4.16 -6.78 -6.38
C VAL A 83 -4.75 -5.89 -5.31
N VAL A 84 -4.79 -6.40 -4.08
CA VAL A 84 -5.23 -5.64 -2.91
C VAL A 84 -4.04 -5.43 -1.99
N PHE A 85 -3.80 -4.19 -1.61
CA PHE A 85 -2.77 -3.80 -0.66
C PHE A 85 -3.40 -3.49 0.68
N ARG A 86 -2.71 -3.90 1.75
CA ARG A 86 -3.07 -3.49 3.12
C ARG A 86 -2.04 -2.47 3.57
N LEU A 87 -2.51 -1.31 3.98
CA LEU A 87 -1.68 -0.20 4.45
C LEU A 87 -1.73 -0.14 5.96
N SER A 88 -0.58 0.00 6.59
CA SER A 88 -0.50 0.15 8.05
C SER A 88 0.65 1.08 8.41
N ARG A 89 0.47 1.83 9.50
CA ARG A 89 1.55 2.66 10.06
C ARG A 89 2.52 1.75 10.78
N ILE A 90 3.81 1.92 10.53
CA ILE A 90 4.82 1.07 11.17
C ILE A 90 5.71 1.86 12.12
N THR A 91 6.35 2.90 11.65
CA THR A 91 7.25 3.71 12.48
C THR A 91 7.13 5.17 12.07
N ARG A 92 7.58 6.06 12.94
CA ARG A 92 7.71 7.47 12.58
C ARG A 92 8.98 7.69 11.77
N ASP A 93 8.92 8.67 10.89
CA ASP A 93 10.09 9.08 10.12
C ASP A 93 11.18 9.66 11.03
#